data_baf53dcabe6afb6e84f44d64c39278d4
#
_entry.id   baf53dcabe6afb6e84f44d64c39278d4
#
_cell.length_a   1.000
_cell.length_b   1.000
_cell.length_c   1.000
_cell.angle_alpha   90.00
_cell.angle_beta   90.00
_cell.angle_gamma   90.00
#
_symmetry.space_group_name_H-M   'P 1'
#
loop_
_entity.id
_entity.type
_entity.pdbx_description
1 polymer ?
#
loop_
_entity_poly.entity_id
_entity_poly.type
_entity_poly.pdbx_seq_one_letter_code
_entity_poly.pdbx_strand_id
1 'polypeptide(L)'
;RVGQGNIEIAAASAPRPMGMTAADDWTKELKTKGWPDIDRIYEMVKAKGMAEAHFDIHFPHNYNHVSRTHMYQFANRHLSLGLPTPVLEREFEKLSREELSVWDASHPRPSGDAVGETHERAICRLWTDDSSKQIDPLLQPDNSESLATSREVLGGAWNVLIRRSLPTSEAIDFSLVSKTKETTHLILKGLVRNTKHKEEIPTLFLHPEKANGRVVLWLSSQGKAGLFDGGVLRPEVKRLLGGGISVMAADLYGQGEFISDHSMTLANPQVHYPGPNEKPEDSWRRDSVYYYGYNDSLYARRVHDVLTLIAFAKCQENYPAR
;
A
#
# COMPACT_ATOMS: atom_id res chain seq x y z
N ARG A 1 3.51 -3.19 1.12
CA ARG A 1 4.05 -2.37 0.04
C ARG A 1 3.61 -0.93 0.22
N VAL A 2 4.56 -0.01 0.15
CA VAL A 2 4.35 1.43 0.40
C VAL A 2 4.15 2.23 -0.90
N GLY A 3 3.55 1.64 -1.92
CA GLY A 3 3.32 2.29 -3.22
C GLY A 3 4.55 2.38 -4.12
N GLN A 4 5.62 1.64 -3.80
CA GLN A 4 6.84 1.57 -4.60
C GLN A 4 6.88 0.26 -5.38
N GLY A 5 7.21 0.33 -6.66
CA GLY A 5 7.38 -0.81 -7.54
C GLY A 5 8.85 -1.24 -7.67
N ASN A 6 9.08 -2.24 -8.51
CA ASN A 6 10.43 -2.73 -8.77
C ASN A 6 11.31 -1.67 -9.42
N ILE A 7 10.73 -0.76 -10.20
CA ILE A 7 11.44 0.32 -10.90
C ILE A 7 11.94 1.36 -9.89
N GLU A 8 11.08 1.80 -8.98
CA GLU A 8 11.47 2.75 -7.92
C GLU A 8 12.52 2.15 -6.98
N ILE A 9 12.39 0.86 -6.65
CA ILE A 9 13.39 0.15 -5.83
C ILE A 9 14.73 0.06 -6.56
N ALA A 10 14.73 -0.26 -7.87
CA ALA A 10 15.95 -0.27 -8.67
C ALA A 10 16.58 1.14 -8.75
N ALA A 11 15.77 2.16 -9.00
CA ALA A 11 16.21 3.54 -9.09
C ALA A 11 16.84 4.06 -7.77
N ALA A 12 16.50 3.49 -6.62
CA ALA A 12 17.11 3.80 -5.33
C ALA A 12 18.61 3.44 -5.25
N SER A 13 19.15 2.69 -6.22
CA SER A 13 20.60 2.45 -6.34
C SER A 13 21.38 3.70 -6.73
N ALA A 14 20.73 4.68 -7.35
CA ALA A 14 21.38 5.92 -7.76
C ALA A 14 22.01 6.69 -6.59
N PRO A 15 23.19 7.31 -6.73
CA PRO A 15 23.98 7.45 -7.96
C PRO A 15 24.99 6.32 -8.22
N ARG A 16 24.93 5.21 -7.49
CA ARG A 16 25.87 4.08 -7.60
C ARG A 16 25.68 3.35 -8.93
N PRO A 17 26.77 2.75 -9.48
CA PRO A 17 26.66 1.95 -10.70
C PRO A 17 25.62 0.85 -10.59
N MET A 18 24.79 0.67 -11.62
CA MET A 18 23.78 -0.37 -11.70
C MET A 18 23.74 -0.97 -13.12
N GLY A 19 23.93 -2.28 -13.22
CA GLY A 19 23.80 -3.04 -14.47
C GLY A 19 22.54 -3.92 -14.45
N MET A 20 21.83 -3.97 -15.57
CA MET A 20 20.62 -4.76 -15.76
C MET A 20 20.65 -5.54 -17.06
N THR A 21 20.04 -6.73 -17.08
CA THR A 21 19.72 -7.46 -18.31
C THR A 21 18.24 -7.81 -18.31
N ALA A 22 17.63 -7.84 -19.49
CA ALA A 22 16.24 -8.24 -19.69
C ALA A 22 16.16 -9.35 -20.74
N ALA A 23 15.19 -10.25 -20.60
CA ALA A 23 14.92 -11.38 -21.48
C ALA A 23 13.46 -11.37 -21.95
N ASP A 24 13.04 -12.34 -22.77
CA ASP A 24 11.63 -12.55 -23.10
C ASP A 24 10.91 -13.25 -21.92
N ASP A 25 10.68 -12.46 -20.90
CA ASP A 25 9.98 -12.85 -19.68
C ASP A 25 9.20 -11.65 -19.13
N TRP A 26 8.99 -11.58 -17.81
CA TRP A 26 8.35 -10.43 -17.16
C TRP A 26 9.17 -9.11 -17.29
N THR A 27 10.42 -9.17 -17.74
CA THR A 27 11.28 -7.99 -17.99
C THR A 27 11.27 -7.49 -19.42
N LYS A 28 10.59 -8.15 -20.37
CA LYS A 28 10.62 -7.82 -21.80
C LYS A 28 10.21 -6.39 -22.16
N GLU A 29 9.36 -5.77 -21.34
CA GLU A 29 8.92 -4.38 -21.54
C GLU A 29 9.81 -3.36 -20.83
N LEU A 30 10.86 -3.78 -20.13
CA LEU A 30 11.72 -2.90 -19.34
C LEU A 30 12.27 -1.72 -20.17
N LYS A 31 12.64 -1.95 -21.43
CA LYS A 31 13.16 -0.91 -22.31
C LYS A 31 12.23 0.29 -22.45
N THR A 32 10.94 0.07 -22.47
CA THR A 32 9.91 1.09 -22.74
C THR A 32 9.12 1.52 -21.50
N LYS A 33 8.99 0.65 -20.47
CA LYS A 33 8.11 0.88 -19.33
C LYS A 33 8.81 1.07 -17.98
N GLY A 34 10.11 0.95 -17.93
CA GLY A 34 10.83 1.07 -16.66
C GLY A 34 12.18 1.75 -16.81
N TRP A 35 12.93 1.38 -17.83
CA TRP A 35 14.24 1.95 -18.07
C TRP A 35 14.24 3.48 -18.23
N PRO A 36 13.30 4.10 -18.95
CA PRO A 36 13.26 5.56 -19.06
C PRO A 36 13.13 6.28 -17.72
N ASP A 37 12.41 5.71 -16.77
CA ASP A 37 12.26 6.29 -15.43
C ASP A 37 13.54 6.16 -14.62
N ILE A 38 14.20 5.00 -14.69
CA ILE A 38 15.50 4.77 -14.05
C ILE A 38 16.55 5.74 -14.61
N ASP A 39 16.70 5.80 -15.92
CA ASP A 39 17.69 6.67 -16.60
C ASP A 39 17.47 8.15 -16.23
N ARG A 40 16.20 8.59 -16.19
CA ARG A 40 15.84 9.93 -15.75
C ARG A 40 16.24 10.20 -14.31
N ILE A 41 16.05 9.27 -13.37
CA ILE A 41 16.49 9.44 -11.98
C ILE A 41 17.99 9.59 -11.91
N TYR A 42 18.75 8.76 -12.64
CA TYR A 42 20.21 8.88 -12.70
C TYR A 42 20.66 10.21 -13.28
N GLU A 43 19.97 10.73 -14.30
CA GLU A 43 20.24 12.07 -14.83
C GLU A 43 19.95 13.16 -13.79
N MET A 44 18.84 13.09 -13.06
CA MET A 44 18.47 14.07 -12.04
C MET A 44 19.51 14.15 -10.90
N VAL A 45 20.11 13.02 -10.51
CA VAL A 45 21.18 12.99 -9.49
C VAL A 45 22.58 13.20 -10.07
N LYS A 46 22.68 13.62 -11.35
CA LYS A 46 23.95 13.90 -12.04
C LYS A 46 24.87 12.67 -12.19
N ALA A 47 24.27 11.49 -12.29
CA ALA A 47 24.96 10.21 -12.43
C ALA A 47 24.64 9.53 -13.78
N LYS A 48 24.36 10.30 -14.83
CA LYS A 48 24.08 9.79 -16.17
C LYS A 48 25.18 8.85 -16.65
N GLY A 49 24.82 7.68 -17.17
CA GLY A 49 25.74 6.63 -17.61
C GLY A 49 26.27 5.72 -16.50
N MET A 50 25.88 5.93 -15.25
CA MET A 50 26.19 5.00 -14.15
C MET A 50 25.20 3.83 -14.10
N ALA A 51 24.01 3.97 -14.65
CA ALA A 51 23.11 2.86 -14.91
C ALA A 51 23.21 2.44 -16.37
N GLU A 52 23.17 1.14 -16.62
CA GLU A 52 23.09 0.57 -17.97
C GLU A 52 22.19 -0.65 -18.01
N ALA A 53 21.51 -0.86 -19.14
CA ALA A 53 20.62 -2.00 -19.33
C ALA A 53 20.80 -2.60 -20.71
N HIS A 54 20.78 -3.92 -20.79
CA HIS A 54 20.83 -4.71 -22.01
C HIS A 54 19.53 -5.48 -22.18
N PHE A 55 18.93 -5.40 -23.36
CA PHE A 55 17.59 -5.90 -23.64
C PHE A 55 17.67 -7.08 -24.63
N ASP A 56 18.05 -8.24 -24.10
CA ASP A 56 18.26 -9.47 -24.87
C ASP A 56 16.95 -10.26 -25.02
N ILE A 57 15.86 -9.57 -25.40
CA ILE A 57 14.48 -10.08 -25.48
C ILE A 57 14.24 -11.17 -26.53
N HIS A 58 15.25 -11.53 -27.31
CA HIS A 58 15.22 -12.67 -28.23
C HIS A 58 15.58 -14.00 -27.54
N PHE A 59 16.02 -13.95 -26.27
CA PHE A 59 16.24 -15.13 -25.44
C PHE A 59 15.12 -15.33 -24.43
N PRO A 60 14.68 -16.57 -24.17
CA PRO A 60 13.77 -16.85 -23.08
C PRO A 60 14.42 -16.56 -21.71
N HIS A 61 13.66 -16.66 -20.64
CA HIS A 61 14.12 -16.47 -19.27
C HIS A 61 15.35 -17.31 -18.95
N ASN A 62 16.52 -16.67 -18.91
CA ASN A 62 17.81 -17.28 -18.59
C ASN A 62 18.85 -16.22 -18.27
N TYR A 63 20.01 -16.66 -17.78
CA TYR A 63 21.20 -15.82 -17.64
C TYR A 63 22.33 -16.46 -18.45
N ASN A 64 22.22 -16.35 -19.77
CA ASN A 64 23.11 -17.00 -20.72
C ASN A 64 24.45 -16.26 -20.89
N HIS A 65 25.31 -16.80 -21.76
CA HIS A 65 26.61 -16.24 -22.09
C HIS A 65 26.54 -14.75 -22.51
N VAL A 66 25.54 -14.35 -23.29
CA VAL A 66 25.40 -12.95 -23.74
C VAL A 66 25.16 -12.02 -22.56
N SER A 67 24.15 -12.33 -21.74
CA SER A 67 23.82 -11.56 -20.53
C SER A 67 25.02 -11.50 -19.57
N ARG A 68 25.73 -12.63 -19.37
CA ARG A 68 26.92 -12.67 -18.51
C ARG A 68 28.04 -11.79 -19.07
N THR A 69 28.25 -11.78 -20.39
CA THR A 69 29.27 -10.94 -21.03
C THR A 69 29.01 -9.45 -20.77
N HIS A 70 27.76 -9.00 -20.85
CA HIS A 70 27.41 -7.63 -20.48
C HIS A 70 27.78 -7.33 -19.01
N MET A 71 27.48 -8.24 -18.10
CA MET A 71 27.80 -8.05 -16.68
C MET A 71 29.31 -8.10 -16.39
N TYR A 72 30.09 -8.87 -17.15
CA TYR A 72 31.55 -8.86 -17.01
C TYR A 72 32.14 -7.51 -17.41
N GLN A 73 31.66 -6.90 -18.50
CA GLN A 73 32.10 -5.56 -18.93
C GLN A 73 31.71 -4.52 -17.87
N PHE A 74 30.47 -4.59 -17.35
CA PHE A 74 30.01 -3.72 -16.29
C PHE A 74 30.90 -3.82 -15.04
N ALA A 75 31.13 -5.04 -14.54
CA ALA A 75 31.96 -5.28 -13.37
C ALA A 75 33.40 -4.81 -13.59
N ASN A 76 34.01 -5.12 -14.75
CA ASN A 76 35.36 -4.69 -15.08
C ASN A 76 35.50 -3.16 -15.02
N ARG A 77 34.55 -2.44 -15.57
CA ARG A 77 34.56 -0.99 -15.61
C ARG A 77 34.35 -0.35 -14.22
N HIS A 78 33.31 -0.77 -13.52
CA HIS A 78 32.88 -0.11 -12.30
C HIS A 78 33.59 -0.58 -11.03
N LEU A 79 34.18 -1.79 -11.07
CA LEU A 79 35.05 -2.30 -9.99
C LEU A 79 36.53 -2.12 -10.29
N SER A 80 36.89 -1.50 -11.41
CA SER A 80 38.27 -1.23 -11.82
C SER A 80 39.15 -2.48 -11.82
N LEU A 81 38.63 -3.60 -12.39
CA LEU A 81 39.33 -4.88 -12.36
C LEU A 81 40.58 -4.93 -13.27
N GLY A 82 40.70 -4.01 -14.20
CA GLY A 82 41.85 -3.90 -15.10
C GLY A 82 41.97 -5.04 -16.11
N LEU A 83 40.88 -5.74 -16.40
CA LEU A 83 40.90 -6.85 -17.35
C LEU A 83 40.85 -6.35 -18.79
N PRO A 84 41.48 -7.05 -19.74
CA PRO A 84 41.33 -6.74 -21.17
C PRO A 84 39.86 -6.73 -21.60
N THR A 85 39.52 -5.79 -22.50
CA THR A 85 38.14 -5.73 -23.05
C THR A 85 38.14 -6.19 -24.51
N PRO A 86 37.14 -6.98 -24.94
CA PRO A 86 36.02 -7.48 -24.13
C PRO A 86 36.50 -8.56 -23.14
N VAL A 87 35.87 -8.56 -21.92
CA VAL A 87 36.09 -9.64 -20.98
C VAL A 87 35.34 -10.86 -21.48
N LEU A 88 36.11 -11.89 -21.87
CA LEU A 88 35.55 -13.12 -22.41
C LEU A 88 35.44 -14.17 -21.31
N GLU A 89 34.34 -14.91 -21.36
CA GLU A 89 34.14 -16.07 -20.50
C GLU A 89 35.15 -17.15 -20.85
N ARG A 90 35.73 -17.75 -19.81
CA ARG A 90 36.69 -18.84 -19.96
C ARG A 90 36.07 -20.14 -19.49
N GLU A 91 36.52 -21.24 -20.04
CA GLU A 91 36.23 -22.55 -19.53
C GLU A 91 36.71 -22.64 -18.08
N PHE A 92 35.92 -23.23 -17.22
CA PHE A 92 36.24 -23.49 -15.81
C PHE A 92 35.73 -24.86 -15.37
N GLU A 93 36.41 -25.46 -14.47
CA GLU A 93 35.98 -26.72 -13.83
C GLU A 93 34.86 -26.40 -12.82
N LYS A 94 33.74 -27.09 -12.93
CA LYS A 94 32.61 -26.93 -12.01
C LYS A 94 32.96 -27.58 -10.68
N LEU A 95 32.80 -26.84 -9.61
CA LEU A 95 32.93 -27.38 -8.29
C LEU A 95 31.88 -28.50 -8.04
N SER A 96 32.28 -29.52 -7.30
CA SER A 96 31.38 -30.58 -6.84
C SER A 96 30.31 -29.99 -5.89
N ARG A 97 29.29 -30.80 -5.62
CA ARG A 97 28.25 -30.41 -4.65
C ARG A 97 28.82 -30.26 -3.25
N GLU A 98 29.79 -31.07 -2.89
CA GLU A 98 30.49 -31.05 -1.62
C GLU A 98 31.30 -29.77 -1.46
N GLU A 99 32.05 -29.38 -2.48
CA GLU A 99 32.83 -28.12 -2.49
C GLU A 99 31.93 -26.86 -2.46
N LEU A 100 30.72 -26.93 -3.01
CA LEU A 100 29.71 -25.85 -2.96
C LEU A 100 28.92 -25.82 -1.66
N SER A 101 29.02 -26.86 -0.83
CA SER A 101 28.31 -26.93 0.45
C SER A 101 29.02 -26.10 1.52
N VAL A 102 28.28 -25.30 2.23
CA VAL A 102 28.75 -24.59 3.45
C VAL A 102 28.65 -25.49 4.68
N TRP A 103 28.03 -26.66 4.55
CA TRP A 103 27.80 -27.59 5.64
C TRP A 103 28.82 -28.74 5.60
N ASP A 104 29.52 -28.92 6.71
CA ASP A 104 30.49 -30.00 6.94
C ASP A 104 30.38 -30.50 8.37
N ALA A 105 31.32 -31.36 8.77
CA ALA A 105 31.38 -31.92 10.12
C ALA A 105 31.60 -30.86 11.21
N SER A 106 32.32 -29.76 10.86
CA SER A 106 32.59 -28.65 11.76
C SER A 106 31.46 -27.62 11.77
N HIS A 107 30.71 -27.56 10.69
CA HIS A 107 29.59 -26.64 10.46
C HIS A 107 28.34 -27.42 10.03
N PRO A 108 27.75 -28.23 10.95
CA PRO A 108 26.63 -29.10 10.62
C PRO A 108 25.41 -28.29 10.18
N ARG A 109 24.65 -28.82 9.24
CA ARG A 109 23.39 -28.20 8.80
C ARG A 109 22.45 -28.03 10.01
N PRO A 110 21.88 -26.84 10.20
CA PRO A 110 20.90 -26.63 11.26
C PRO A 110 19.75 -27.63 11.20
N SER A 111 19.28 -28.07 12.37
CA SER A 111 18.19 -29.04 12.51
C SER A 111 17.35 -28.73 13.77
N GLY A 112 16.27 -29.46 13.99
CA GLY A 112 15.39 -29.26 15.15
C GLY A 112 14.77 -27.86 15.13
N ASP A 113 14.79 -27.18 16.28
CA ASP A 113 14.19 -25.86 16.46
C ASP A 113 14.95 -24.72 15.74
N ALA A 114 16.13 -24.99 15.20
CA ALA A 114 16.90 -24.04 14.41
C ALA A 114 16.44 -23.95 12.93
N VAL A 115 15.39 -24.65 12.54
CA VAL A 115 14.85 -24.67 11.17
C VAL A 115 13.32 -24.75 11.20
N GLY A 116 12.69 -24.48 10.03
CA GLY A 116 11.26 -24.61 9.84
C GLY A 116 10.45 -23.56 10.58
N GLU A 117 9.18 -23.87 10.83
CA GLU A 117 8.20 -22.93 11.38
C GLU A 117 8.58 -22.37 12.76
N THR A 118 9.16 -23.21 13.63
CA THR A 118 9.61 -22.76 14.97
C THR A 118 10.67 -21.67 14.85
N HIS A 119 11.63 -21.85 13.95
CA HIS A 119 12.68 -20.87 13.70
C HIS A 119 12.15 -19.59 13.07
N GLU A 120 11.30 -19.71 12.05
CA GLU A 120 10.64 -18.55 11.41
C GLU A 120 9.84 -17.72 12.42
N ARG A 121 9.07 -18.39 13.29
CA ARG A 121 8.32 -17.70 14.36
C ARG A 121 9.25 -17.03 15.38
N ALA A 122 10.40 -17.60 15.67
CA ALA A 122 11.40 -16.98 16.56
C ALA A 122 11.99 -15.71 15.93
N ILE A 123 12.31 -15.73 14.63
CA ILE A 123 12.76 -14.52 13.90
C ILE A 123 11.66 -13.46 13.86
N CYS A 124 10.41 -13.85 13.58
CA CYS A 124 9.29 -12.91 13.57
C CYS A 124 9.11 -12.25 14.96
N ARG A 125 9.23 -13.02 16.04
CA ARG A 125 9.18 -12.46 17.40
C ARG A 125 10.32 -11.48 17.65
N LEU A 126 11.55 -11.84 17.30
CA LEU A 126 12.72 -10.95 17.43
C LEU A 126 12.48 -9.60 16.73
N TRP A 127 11.98 -9.62 15.50
CA TRP A 127 11.69 -8.39 14.75
C TRP A 127 10.52 -7.60 15.34
N THR A 128 9.50 -8.29 15.83
CA THR A 128 8.36 -7.65 16.50
C THR A 128 8.82 -6.95 17.78
N ASP A 129 9.61 -7.62 18.60
CA ASP A 129 10.13 -7.08 19.85
C ASP A 129 11.05 -5.87 19.61
N ASP A 130 11.90 -5.94 18.57
CA ASP A 130 12.77 -4.83 18.18
C ASP A 130 11.94 -3.64 17.67
N SER A 131 10.96 -3.89 16.81
CA SER A 131 10.05 -2.85 16.33
C SER A 131 9.23 -2.22 17.45
N SER A 132 8.73 -3.02 18.38
CA SER A 132 7.97 -2.51 19.54
C SER A 132 8.83 -1.59 20.41
N LYS A 133 10.07 -1.95 20.69
CA LYS A 133 11.01 -1.07 21.45
C LYS A 133 11.18 0.30 20.80
N GLN A 134 11.12 0.38 19.47
CA GLN A 134 11.26 1.63 18.73
C GLN A 134 9.95 2.41 18.65
N ILE A 135 8.81 1.74 18.53
CA ILE A 135 7.50 2.36 18.28
C ILE A 135 6.77 2.72 19.56
N ASP A 136 6.82 1.87 20.60
CA ASP A 136 6.05 2.07 21.83
C ASP A 136 6.29 3.43 22.51
N PRO A 137 7.54 3.97 22.55
CA PRO A 137 7.77 5.32 23.09
C PRO A 137 7.08 6.42 22.26
N LEU A 138 6.94 6.21 20.95
CA LEU A 138 6.25 7.17 20.07
C LEU A 138 4.73 7.15 20.23
N LEU A 139 4.18 6.01 20.71
CA LEU A 139 2.73 5.87 20.94
C LEU A 139 2.30 6.47 22.29
N GLN A 140 3.23 6.77 23.18
CA GLN A 140 2.96 7.28 24.52
C GLN A 140 3.75 8.55 24.82
N PRO A 141 3.58 9.64 24.03
CA PRO A 141 4.28 10.88 24.27
C PRO A 141 3.85 11.49 25.62
N ASP A 142 4.79 11.91 26.43
CA ASP A 142 4.60 12.43 27.78
C ASP A 142 4.76 13.96 27.89
N ASN A 143 5.25 14.61 26.82
CA ASN A 143 5.45 16.04 26.75
C ASN A 143 5.26 16.57 25.33
N SER A 144 5.37 17.91 25.12
CA SER A 144 5.16 18.54 23.83
C SER A 144 6.23 18.19 22.78
N GLU A 145 7.46 17.95 23.21
CA GLU A 145 8.57 17.59 22.32
C GLU A 145 8.40 16.13 21.82
N SER A 146 8.15 15.20 22.75
CA SER A 146 7.86 13.80 22.39
C SER A 146 6.61 13.67 21.53
N LEU A 147 5.59 14.50 21.76
CA LEU A 147 4.40 14.56 20.90
C LEU A 147 4.73 15.07 19.50
N ALA A 148 5.60 16.08 19.36
CA ALA A 148 6.03 16.57 18.06
C ALA A 148 6.80 15.49 17.29
N THR A 149 7.74 14.80 17.93
CA THR A 149 8.48 13.67 17.37
C THR A 149 7.54 12.53 16.95
N SER A 150 6.59 12.17 17.81
CA SER A 150 5.57 11.17 17.52
C SER A 150 4.76 11.53 16.26
N ARG A 151 4.31 12.78 16.16
CA ARG A 151 3.57 13.26 14.98
C ARG A 151 4.40 13.27 13.70
N GLU A 152 5.66 13.61 13.78
CA GLU A 152 6.56 13.58 12.64
C GLU A 152 6.79 12.16 12.14
N VAL A 153 7.21 11.25 13.03
CA VAL A 153 7.55 9.86 12.66
C VAL A 153 6.32 9.05 12.29
N LEU A 154 5.32 8.98 13.18
CA LEU A 154 4.11 8.18 12.93
C LEU A 154 3.22 8.83 11.88
N GLY A 155 3.13 10.16 11.85
CA GLY A 155 2.41 10.89 10.81
C GLY A 155 3.04 10.70 9.44
N GLY A 156 4.38 10.72 9.35
CA GLY A 156 5.12 10.38 8.14
C GLY A 156 4.83 8.95 7.67
N ALA A 157 4.87 7.98 8.58
CA ALA A 157 4.55 6.59 8.29
C ALA A 157 3.10 6.43 7.78
N TRP A 158 2.13 7.07 8.44
CA TRP A 158 0.74 7.07 7.99
C TRP A 158 0.57 7.71 6.62
N ASN A 159 1.25 8.82 6.32
CA ASN A 159 1.20 9.45 5.01
C ASN A 159 1.70 8.50 3.91
N VAL A 160 2.76 7.73 4.18
CA VAL A 160 3.28 6.72 3.25
C VAL A 160 2.30 5.58 3.04
N LEU A 161 1.66 5.09 4.10
CA LEU A 161 0.71 3.96 4.04
C LEU A 161 -0.62 4.35 3.39
N ILE A 162 -1.15 5.53 3.72
CA ILE A 162 -2.42 6.03 3.20
C ILE A 162 -2.22 6.68 1.83
N ARG A 163 -1.08 7.34 1.59
CA ARG A 163 -0.72 7.99 0.32
C ARG A 163 -1.69 9.06 -0.16
N ARG A 164 -2.48 9.63 0.75
CA ARG A 164 -3.40 10.74 0.49
C ARG A 164 -3.46 11.66 1.69
N SER A 165 -3.54 12.93 1.38
CA SER A 165 -3.89 14.00 2.31
C SER A 165 -5.37 14.37 2.20
N LEU A 166 -5.81 15.25 3.07
CA LEU A 166 -7.17 15.83 3.01
C LEU A 166 -7.36 16.52 1.64
N PRO A 167 -8.42 16.20 0.88
CA PRO A 167 -8.72 16.86 -0.38
C PRO A 167 -9.00 18.35 -0.19
N THR A 168 -8.68 19.16 -1.20
CA THR A 168 -9.10 20.57 -1.23
C THR A 168 -10.59 20.68 -1.58
N SER A 169 -11.20 21.81 -1.25
CA SER A 169 -12.64 22.06 -1.51
C SER A 169 -13.01 21.94 -3.00
N GLU A 170 -12.12 22.38 -3.89
CA GLU A 170 -12.33 22.34 -5.35
C GLU A 170 -12.40 20.91 -5.91
N ALA A 171 -11.85 19.97 -5.19
CA ALA A 171 -11.90 18.55 -5.57
C ALA A 171 -13.16 17.84 -5.06
N ILE A 172 -14.01 18.53 -4.27
CA ILE A 172 -15.20 17.93 -3.66
C ILE A 172 -16.46 18.43 -4.37
N ASP A 173 -17.31 17.49 -4.74
CA ASP A 173 -18.64 17.75 -5.29
C ASP A 173 -19.69 16.90 -4.55
N PHE A 174 -20.95 17.33 -4.61
CA PHE A 174 -22.07 16.60 -4.02
C PHE A 174 -23.26 16.51 -4.96
N SER A 175 -23.60 15.30 -5.34
CA SER A 175 -24.78 14.99 -6.13
C SER A 175 -25.93 14.60 -5.22
N LEU A 176 -26.88 15.50 -5.01
CA LEU A 176 -28.07 15.23 -4.20
C LEU A 176 -29.03 14.28 -4.97
N VAL A 177 -29.34 13.14 -4.37
CA VAL A 177 -30.31 12.16 -4.90
C VAL A 177 -31.72 12.41 -4.35
N SER A 178 -31.83 12.65 -3.05
CA SER A 178 -33.11 12.98 -2.43
C SER A 178 -32.96 13.85 -1.18
N LYS A 179 -34.00 14.68 -0.92
CA LYS A 179 -34.11 15.49 0.30
C LYS A 179 -35.49 15.29 0.88
N THR A 180 -35.52 14.79 2.11
CA THR A 180 -36.77 14.55 2.88
C THR A 180 -36.74 15.35 4.16
N LYS A 181 -37.85 16.02 4.48
CA LYS A 181 -38.01 16.72 5.75
C LYS A 181 -38.80 15.84 6.71
N GLU A 182 -38.16 15.51 7.82
CA GLU A 182 -38.78 14.88 8.98
C GLU A 182 -39.17 15.96 10.01
N THR A 183 -39.86 15.54 11.07
CA THR A 183 -40.34 16.49 12.11
C THR A 183 -39.21 17.28 12.78
N THR A 184 -38.04 16.70 12.94
CA THR A 184 -36.93 17.27 13.73
C THR A 184 -35.65 17.51 12.94
N HIS A 185 -35.56 16.97 11.72
CA HIS A 185 -34.34 17.04 10.92
C HIS A 185 -34.62 16.84 9.43
N LEU A 186 -33.66 17.25 8.61
CA LEU A 186 -33.60 16.94 7.18
C LEU A 186 -32.78 15.66 6.96
N ILE A 187 -33.21 14.86 6.00
CA ILE A 187 -32.46 13.71 5.49
C ILE A 187 -32.03 14.03 4.07
N LEU A 188 -30.73 14.09 3.84
CA LEU A 188 -30.13 14.27 2.53
C LEU A 188 -29.45 12.99 2.12
N LYS A 189 -29.86 12.39 1.01
CA LYS A 189 -29.18 11.22 0.39
C LYS A 189 -28.47 11.70 -0.86
N GLY A 190 -27.24 11.30 -1.03
CA GLY A 190 -26.49 11.71 -2.20
C GLY A 190 -25.14 11.00 -2.32
N LEU A 191 -24.38 11.44 -3.32
CA LEU A 191 -23.04 10.95 -3.58
C LEU A 191 -22.05 12.10 -3.31
N VAL A 192 -21.17 11.92 -2.34
CA VAL A 192 -20.00 12.77 -2.16
C VAL A 192 -18.95 12.32 -3.14
N ARG A 193 -18.45 13.23 -3.97
CA ARG A 193 -17.50 12.95 -5.05
C ARG A 193 -16.13 13.54 -4.75
N ASN A 194 -15.11 12.79 -5.02
CA ASN A 194 -13.76 13.30 -5.19
C ASN A 194 -13.43 13.32 -6.69
N THR A 195 -13.53 14.49 -7.30
CA THR A 195 -13.41 14.68 -8.75
C THR A 195 -12.00 14.38 -9.26
N LYS A 196 -10.99 14.71 -8.45
CA LYS A 196 -9.57 14.44 -8.76
C LYS A 196 -9.26 12.93 -8.89
N HIS A 197 -9.91 12.13 -8.07
CA HIS A 197 -9.69 10.68 -8.04
C HIS A 197 -10.82 9.88 -8.68
N LYS A 198 -11.87 10.55 -9.17
CA LYS A 198 -13.05 9.94 -9.80
C LYS A 198 -13.73 8.94 -8.87
N GLU A 199 -13.89 9.31 -7.61
CA GLU A 199 -14.52 8.51 -6.57
C GLU A 199 -15.87 9.08 -6.19
N GLU A 200 -16.82 8.19 -5.87
CA GLU A 200 -18.17 8.53 -5.41
C GLU A 200 -18.48 7.73 -4.15
N ILE A 201 -19.00 8.39 -3.13
CA ILE A 201 -19.27 7.81 -1.82
C ILE A 201 -20.75 7.97 -1.50
N PRO A 202 -21.54 6.87 -1.46
CA PRO A 202 -22.95 6.94 -1.07
C PRO A 202 -23.09 7.40 0.37
N THR A 203 -23.75 8.55 0.54
CA THR A 203 -23.78 9.27 1.82
C THR A 203 -25.21 9.58 2.25
N LEU A 204 -25.45 9.45 3.54
CA LEU A 204 -26.64 9.89 4.24
C LEU A 204 -26.25 10.97 5.23
N PHE A 205 -26.86 12.16 5.10
CA PHE A 205 -26.61 13.30 5.98
C PHE A 205 -27.90 13.71 6.67
N LEU A 206 -27.90 13.64 7.99
CA LEU A 206 -29.01 14.03 8.86
C LEU A 206 -28.70 15.40 9.46
N HIS A 207 -29.51 16.39 9.15
CA HIS A 207 -29.29 17.78 9.59
C HIS A 207 -30.46 18.27 10.45
N PRO A 208 -30.25 18.58 11.75
CA PRO A 208 -31.31 19.05 12.64
C PRO A 208 -31.76 20.48 12.29
N GLU A 209 -33.01 20.80 12.57
CA GLU A 209 -33.54 22.16 12.29
C GLU A 209 -32.77 23.27 13.01
N LYS A 210 -32.29 23.00 14.22
CA LYS A 210 -31.48 23.93 15.02
C LYS A 210 -30.05 23.43 15.12
N ALA A 211 -29.34 23.44 14.00
CA ALA A 211 -27.95 22.98 13.95
C ALA A 211 -27.00 23.92 14.67
N ASN A 212 -26.04 23.37 15.40
CA ASN A 212 -25.01 24.11 16.14
C ASN A 212 -23.66 24.21 15.39
N GLY A 213 -23.62 23.76 14.13
CA GLY A 213 -22.41 23.75 13.29
C GLY A 213 -21.48 22.56 13.53
N ARG A 214 -21.84 21.63 14.40
CA ARG A 214 -21.06 20.39 14.59
C ARG A 214 -21.58 19.28 13.71
N VAL A 215 -20.66 18.49 13.16
CA VAL A 215 -20.95 17.30 12.37
C VAL A 215 -20.21 16.10 12.96
N VAL A 216 -20.94 15.02 13.19
CA VAL A 216 -20.37 13.71 13.57
C VAL A 216 -20.34 12.84 12.32
N LEU A 217 -19.17 12.32 11.97
CA LEU A 217 -19.01 11.21 11.01
C LEU A 217 -19.28 9.91 11.75
N TRP A 218 -20.36 9.24 11.38
CA TRP A 218 -20.75 7.94 11.95
C TRP A 218 -20.17 6.83 11.07
N LEU A 219 -19.08 6.22 11.54
CA LEU A 219 -18.42 5.12 10.85
C LEU A 219 -18.88 3.78 11.46
N SER A 220 -19.35 2.88 10.61
CA SER A 220 -19.84 1.57 11.02
C SER A 220 -19.40 0.49 10.04
N SER A 221 -19.25 -0.75 10.50
CA SER A 221 -19.05 -1.91 9.63
C SER A 221 -20.24 -2.15 8.67
N GLN A 222 -21.42 -1.66 9.05
CA GLN A 222 -22.65 -1.74 8.26
C GLN A 222 -22.84 -0.52 7.32
N GLY A 223 -21.82 0.33 7.17
CA GLY A 223 -21.94 1.57 6.41
C GLY A 223 -23.01 2.50 7.00
N LYS A 224 -23.76 3.21 6.14
CA LYS A 224 -24.83 4.12 6.57
C LYS A 224 -26.04 3.41 7.22
N ALA A 225 -26.24 2.12 6.98
CA ALA A 225 -27.26 1.32 7.67
C ALA A 225 -27.01 1.26 9.17
N GLY A 226 -25.77 1.42 9.64
CA GLY A 226 -25.41 1.47 11.04
C GLY A 226 -25.99 2.64 11.83
N LEU A 227 -26.64 3.62 11.18
CA LEU A 227 -27.44 4.66 11.87
C LEU A 227 -28.74 4.13 12.43
N PHE A 228 -29.20 2.97 11.97
CA PHE A 228 -30.53 2.44 12.26
C PHE A 228 -30.44 1.13 13.07
N ASP A 229 -31.50 0.87 13.80
CA ASP A 229 -31.79 -0.41 14.42
C ASP A 229 -33.26 -0.76 14.11
N GLY A 230 -33.48 -1.88 13.40
CA GLY A 230 -34.82 -2.26 12.97
C GLY A 230 -35.53 -1.19 12.11
N GLY A 231 -34.79 -0.41 11.32
CA GLY A 231 -35.32 0.69 10.48
C GLY A 231 -35.58 2.00 11.22
N VAL A 232 -35.33 2.08 12.54
CA VAL A 232 -35.48 3.27 13.37
C VAL A 232 -34.11 3.83 13.70
N LEU A 233 -33.94 5.16 13.70
CA LEU A 233 -32.69 5.80 14.13
C LEU A 233 -32.31 5.35 15.54
N ARG A 234 -31.04 5.00 15.72
CA ARG A 234 -30.49 4.61 17.02
C ARG A 234 -30.66 5.72 18.07
N PRO A 235 -30.81 5.37 19.35
CA PRO A 235 -30.94 6.37 20.40
C PRO A 235 -29.80 7.38 20.47
N GLU A 236 -28.58 6.95 20.17
CA GLU A 236 -27.38 7.80 20.13
C GLU A 236 -27.47 8.85 19.01
N VAL A 237 -27.93 8.44 17.83
CA VAL A 237 -28.15 9.34 16.69
C VAL A 237 -29.24 10.37 17.01
N LYS A 238 -30.34 9.92 17.60
CA LYS A 238 -31.41 10.83 18.04
C LYS A 238 -30.93 11.84 19.09
N ARG A 239 -30.08 11.45 20.02
CA ARG A 239 -29.47 12.35 21.02
C ARG A 239 -28.59 13.41 20.36
N LEU A 240 -27.75 13.01 19.39
CA LEU A 240 -26.91 13.94 18.61
C LEU A 240 -27.77 15.00 17.89
N LEU A 241 -28.78 14.55 17.16
CA LEU A 241 -29.70 15.44 16.45
C LEU A 241 -30.47 16.37 17.41
N GLY A 242 -30.95 15.83 18.55
CA GLY A 242 -31.62 16.61 19.62
C GLY A 242 -30.70 17.66 20.26
N GLY A 243 -29.39 17.41 20.29
CA GLY A 243 -28.35 18.35 20.71
C GLY A 243 -27.89 19.33 19.62
N GLY A 244 -28.55 19.36 18.47
CA GLY A 244 -28.22 20.26 17.35
C GLY A 244 -27.01 19.82 16.55
N ILE A 245 -26.56 18.59 16.67
CA ILE A 245 -25.39 18.04 15.98
C ILE A 245 -25.86 17.30 14.73
N SER A 246 -25.34 17.65 13.57
CA SER A 246 -25.57 16.91 12.33
C SER A 246 -24.84 15.57 12.36
N VAL A 247 -25.42 14.56 11.71
CA VAL A 247 -24.80 13.22 11.62
C VAL A 247 -24.68 12.84 10.16
N MET A 248 -23.48 12.48 9.75
CA MET A 248 -23.18 11.99 8.41
C MET A 248 -22.66 10.58 8.47
N ALA A 249 -23.26 9.66 7.72
CA ALA A 249 -22.80 8.31 7.53
C ALA A 249 -22.68 7.99 6.03
N ALA A 250 -21.80 7.06 5.71
CA ALA A 250 -21.57 6.68 4.33
C ALA A 250 -21.30 5.17 4.21
N ASP A 251 -21.54 4.64 3.03
CA ASP A 251 -21.00 3.36 2.64
C ASP A 251 -19.59 3.60 2.11
N LEU A 252 -18.60 3.20 2.88
CA LEU A 252 -17.20 3.28 2.48
C LEU A 252 -16.87 2.17 1.47
N TYR A 253 -15.75 2.27 0.81
CA TYR A 253 -15.31 1.32 -0.21
C TYR A 253 -15.52 -0.14 0.25
N GLY A 254 -16.26 -0.89 -0.54
CA GLY A 254 -16.62 -2.29 -0.24
C GLY A 254 -17.62 -2.45 0.90
N GLN A 255 -18.51 -1.47 1.13
CA GLN A 255 -19.64 -1.56 2.06
C GLN A 255 -20.95 -1.19 1.35
N GLY A 256 -22.07 -1.67 1.88
CA GLY A 256 -23.42 -1.26 1.49
C GLY A 256 -23.65 -1.27 -0.02
N GLU A 257 -23.89 -0.10 -0.62
CA GLU A 257 -24.19 0.01 -2.07
C GLU A 257 -23.06 -0.41 -3.00
N PHE A 258 -21.81 -0.56 -2.50
CA PHE A 258 -20.71 -1.13 -3.28
C PHE A 258 -20.80 -2.65 -3.44
N ILE A 259 -21.71 -3.32 -2.74
CA ILE A 259 -21.84 -4.77 -2.74
C ILE A 259 -23.21 -5.16 -3.28
N SER A 260 -23.24 -5.98 -4.33
CA SER A 260 -24.45 -6.30 -5.08
C SER A 260 -25.52 -7.03 -4.26
N ASP A 261 -25.13 -7.80 -3.25
CA ASP A 261 -26.05 -8.55 -2.39
C ASP A 261 -26.39 -7.85 -1.07
N HIS A 262 -25.76 -6.70 -0.81
CA HIS A 262 -25.92 -5.87 0.41
C HIS A 262 -25.70 -6.61 1.74
N SER A 263 -25.31 -7.88 1.71
CA SER A 263 -25.22 -8.75 2.88
C SER A 263 -23.83 -8.80 3.50
N MET A 264 -22.80 -8.54 2.71
CA MET A 264 -21.42 -8.72 3.11
C MET A 264 -20.60 -7.44 2.98
N THR A 265 -19.70 -7.25 3.91
CA THR A 265 -18.62 -6.27 3.79
C THR A 265 -17.44 -6.94 3.12
N LEU A 266 -16.84 -6.27 2.12
CA LEU A 266 -15.61 -6.75 1.51
C LEU A 266 -14.53 -6.91 2.58
N ALA A 267 -14.03 -8.12 2.73
CA ALA A 267 -12.92 -8.44 3.64
C ALA A 267 -11.57 -8.21 2.95
N ASN A 268 -10.54 -7.99 3.76
CA ASN A 268 -9.18 -8.04 3.24
C ASN A 268 -8.87 -9.42 2.67
N PRO A 269 -8.18 -9.51 1.54
CA PRO A 269 -7.67 -10.78 1.04
C PRO A 269 -6.83 -11.47 2.12
N GLN A 270 -7.16 -12.71 2.42
CA GLN A 270 -6.41 -13.52 3.38
C GLN A 270 -5.18 -14.12 2.69
N VAL A 271 -4.05 -14.17 3.40
CA VAL A 271 -2.89 -14.94 2.95
C VAL A 271 -3.07 -16.36 3.46
N HIS A 272 -3.28 -17.29 2.53
CA HIS A 272 -3.30 -18.71 2.84
C HIS A 272 -1.91 -19.30 2.67
N TYR A 273 -1.43 -20.04 3.63
CA TYR A 273 -0.22 -20.84 3.50
C TYR A 273 -0.62 -22.27 3.12
N PRO A 274 -0.32 -22.71 1.90
CA PRO A 274 -0.70 -24.05 1.49
C PRO A 274 -0.08 -25.09 2.41
N GLY A 275 -0.86 -26.08 2.78
CA GLY A 275 -0.38 -27.26 3.50
C GLY A 275 0.60 -28.07 2.65
N PRO A 276 1.31 -29.05 3.26
CA PRO A 276 2.33 -29.83 2.55
C PRO A 276 1.82 -30.61 1.34
N ASN A 277 0.50 -30.82 1.24
CA ASN A 277 -0.14 -31.58 0.15
C ASN A 277 -0.93 -30.69 -0.82
N GLU A 278 -0.96 -29.37 -0.62
CA GLU A 278 -1.62 -28.44 -1.55
C GLU A 278 -0.68 -28.07 -2.68
N LYS A 279 -1.21 -28.10 -3.90
CA LYS A 279 -0.44 -27.65 -5.06
C LYS A 279 -0.35 -26.14 -5.07
N PRO A 280 0.81 -25.55 -5.40
CA PRO A 280 0.99 -24.10 -5.47
C PRO A 280 0.00 -23.39 -6.42
N GLU A 281 -0.43 -24.07 -7.47
CA GLU A 281 -1.37 -23.56 -8.46
C GLU A 281 -2.81 -23.49 -7.95
N ASP A 282 -3.18 -24.27 -6.95
CA ASP A 282 -4.53 -24.29 -6.35
C ASP A 282 -4.69 -23.20 -5.27
N SER A 283 -3.60 -22.52 -4.91
CA SER A 283 -3.62 -21.54 -3.84
C SER A 283 -3.96 -20.16 -4.37
N TRP A 284 -5.13 -19.64 -4.01
CA TRP A 284 -5.55 -18.23 -4.14
C TRP A 284 -4.63 -17.23 -3.41
N ARG A 285 -3.60 -17.73 -2.76
CA ARG A 285 -2.46 -17.01 -2.20
C ARG A 285 -1.81 -16.05 -3.20
N ARG A 286 -1.77 -16.41 -4.49
CA ARG A 286 -1.29 -15.54 -5.57
C ARG A 286 -2.07 -14.24 -5.63
N ASP A 287 -3.38 -14.32 -5.48
CA ASP A 287 -4.27 -13.17 -5.63
C ASP A 287 -4.03 -12.13 -4.54
N SER A 288 -3.85 -12.56 -3.30
CA SER A 288 -3.54 -11.65 -2.18
C SER A 288 -2.20 -10.96 -2.36
N VAL A 289 -1.14 -11.68 -2.75
CA VAL A 289 0.19 -11.12 -2.99
C VAL A 289 0.16 -10.12 -4.13
N TYR A 290 -0.48 -10.47 -5.25
CA TYR A 290 -0.61 -9.57 -6.39
C TYR A 290 -1.51 -8.39 -6.07
N TYR A 291 -2.62 -8.61 -5.37
CA TYR A 291 -3.50 -7.52 -4.97
C TYR A 291 -2.74 -6.46 -4.19
N TYR A 292 -2.09 -6.81 -3.08
CA TYR A 292 -1.32 -5.86 -2.27
C TYR A 292 -0.02 -5.39 -2.94
N GLY A 293 0.44 -6.10 -3.94
CA GLY A 293 1.54 -5.67 -4.79
C GLY A 293 1.23 -4.43 -5.62
N TYR A 294 -0.03 -4.27 -6.06
CA TYR A 294 -0.42 -3.24 -7.03
C TYR A 294 -1.55 -2.32 -6.56
N ASN A 295 -2.25 -2.67 -5.49
CA ASN A 295 -3.38 -1.90 -4.99
C ASN A 295 -3.16 -1.40 -3.57
N ASP A 296 -3.88 -0.35 -3.21
CA ASP A 296 -4.00 0.09 -1.84
C ASP A 296 -4.72 -0.97 -1.00
N SER A 297 -4.37 -1.05 0.28
CA SER A 297 -5.12 -1.88 1.21
C SER A 297 -6.57 -1.39 1.31
N LEU A 298 -7.48 -2.30 1.65
CA LEU A 298 -8.87 -1.95 1.92
C LEU A 298 -8.98 -0.85 2.99
N TYR A 299 -8.11 -0.92 4.00
CA TYR A 299 -8.02 0.11 5.04
C TYR A 299 -7.67 1.49 4.45
N ALA A 300 -6.62 1.58 3.64
CA ALA A 300 -6.21 2.84 3.01
C ALA A 300 -7.33 3.42 2.14
N ARG A 301 -8.01 2.60 1.33
CA ARG A 301 -9.15 3.06 0.51
C ARG A 301 -10.29 3.61 1.35
N ARG A 302 -10.65 2.97 2.46
CA ARG A 302 -11.66 3.49 3.37
C ARG A 302 -11.24 4.77 4.07
N VAL A 303 -9.95 4.92 4.37
CA VAL A 303 -9.42 6.20 4.88
C VAL A 303 -9.51 7.30 3.81
N HIS A 304 -9.29 6.99 2.53
CA HIS A 304 -9.50 7.96 1.44
C HIS A 304 -10.93 8.49 1.41
N ASP A 305 -11.92 7.60 1.55
CA ASP A 305 -13.33 7.98 1.63
C ASP A 305 -13.60 8.87 2.85
N VAL A 306 -13.09 8.49 4.02
CA VAL A 306 -13.23 9.28 5.24
C VAL A 306 -12.61 10.68 5.09
N LEU A 307 -11.43 10.80 4.50
CA LEU A 307 -10.80 12.10 4.21
C LEU A 307 -11.67 12.94 3.27
N THR A 308 -12.27 12.33 2.26
CA THR A 308 -13.20 12.98 1.33
C THR A 308 -14.46 13.48 2.06
N LEU A 309 -15.03 12.66 2.95
CA LEU A 309 -16.20 13.05 3.77
C LEU A 309 -15.86 14.16 4.77
N ILE A 310 -14.67 14.17 5.35
CA ILE A 310 -14.20 15.27 6.21
C ILE A 310 -14.08 16.57 5.42
N ALA A 311 -13.48 16.51 4.24
CA ALA A 311 -13.37 17.69 3.36
C ALA A 311 -14.76 18.19 2.96
N PHE A 312 -15.67 17.31 2.58
CA PHE A 312 -17.06 17.66 2.28
C PHE A 312 -17.75 18.35 3.46
N ALA A 313 -17.67 17.80 4.66
CA ALA A 313 -18.29 18.41 5.84
C ALA A 313 -17.76 19.82 6.11
N LYS A 314 -16.46 20.06 5.86
CA LYS A 314 -15.81 21.35 6.06
C LYS A 314 -16.17 22.40 5.01
N CYS A 315 -16.41 22.01 3.76
CA CYS A 315 -16.67 22.95 2.66
C CYS A 315 -18.16 23.18 2.37
N GLN A 316 -19.06 22.59 3.14
CA GLN A 316 -20.51 22.77 2.95
C GLN A 316 -20.95 24.20 3.32
N GLU A 317 -21.34 25.02 2.32
CA GLU A 317 -21.85 26.37 2.52
C GLU A 317 -23.24 26.41 3.17
N ASN A 318 -24.12 25.47 2.79
CA ASN A 318 -25.50 25.40 3.29
C ASN A 318 -25.63 24.80 4.70
N TYR A 319 -24.70 23.93 5.07
CA TYR A 319 -24.71 23.18 6.33
C TYR A 319 -23.29 23.12 6.93
N PRO A 320 -22.65 24.26 7.17
CA PRO A 320 -21.22 24.30 7.49
C PRO A 320 -20.91 23.60 8.82
N ALA A 321 -19.84 22.81 8.81
CA ALA A 321 -19.19 22.33 10.02
C ALA A 321 -18.24 23.42 10.57
N ARG A 322 -18.27 23.64 11.88
CA ARG A 322 -17.40 24.57 12.60
C ARG A 322 -16.42 23.81 13.49
#